data_8349a92a0df0faf647c8bc67a1b4ef88
#
_entry.id   8349a92a0df0faf647c8bc67a1b4ef88
#
_cell.length_a   1.000
_cell.length_b   1.000
_cell.length_c   1.000
_cell.angle_alpha   90.00
_cell.angle_beta   90.00
_cell.angle_gamma   90.00
#
_symmetry.space_group_name_H-M   'P 1'
#
loop_
_entity.id
_entity.type
_entity.pdbx_description
1 polymer ?
#
loop_
_entity_poly.entity_id
_entity_poly.type
_entity_poly.pdbx_seq_one_letter_code
_entity_poly.pdbx_strand_id
1 'polypeptide(L)'
;ESNKFLADFGSYLTYIGGIIVNKDSWVNNFDKNKIGSYFAHLDVVFKIKKNNVAYFFSRECIKMRLGSQTWTRKSFEIWNINFAEIIWDLKNYNNFSKNKVISRYPFHSPKNLLASRAYGRINLDVWKKVIYKSEKISLFFKIFTLIISLIPRSIFKNSYRIIILKRRKNHTLKFSPELALAQLN
;
A
#
# COMPACT_ATOMS: atom_id res chain seq x y z
N GLU A 1 -16.77 -16.44 -4.48
CA GLU A 1 -16.59 -15.33 -5.44
C GLU A 1 -16.01 -14.09 -4.79
N SER A 2 -16.57 -13.57 -3.69
CA SER A 2 -16.07 -12.34 -3.02
C SER A 2 -14.62 -12.43 -2.57
N ASN A 3 -14.18 -13.57 -2.04
CA ASN A 3 -12.78 -13.79 -1.65
C ASN A 3 -11.82 -13.77 -2.85
N LYS A 4 -12.26 -14.30 -3.98
CA LYS A 4 -11.48 -14.25 -5.23
C LYS A 4 -11.39 -12.80 -5.73
N PHE A 5 -12.49 -12.06 -5.70
CA PHE A 5 -12.50 -10.64 -6.07
C PHE A 5 -11.52 -9.82 -5.24
N LEU A 6 -11.53 -9.98 -3.91
CA LEU A 6 -10.55 -9.32 -3.06
C LEU A 6 -9.10 -9.71 -3.43
N ALA A 7 -8.84 -11.00 -3.58
CA ALA A 7 -7.50 -11.52 -3.87
C ALA A 7 -6.93 -11.02 -5.21
N ASP A 8 -7.80 -10.89 -6.22
CA ASP A 8 -7.40 -10.53 -7.58
C ASP A 8 -7.36 -9.01 -7.79
N PHE A 9 -8.24 -8.26 -7.15
CA PHE A 9 -8.42 -6.83 -7.41
C PHE A 9 -8.09 -5.90 -6.23
N GLY A 10 -7.96 -6.41 -5.01
CA GLY A 10 -7.80 -5.59 -3.81
C GLY A 10 -6.66 -4.57 -3.85
N SER A 11 -5.54 -4.91 -4.48
CA SER A 11 -4.42 -3.98 -4.66
C SER A 11 -4.64 -2.95 -5.77
N TYR A 12 -5.40 -3.29 -6.81
CA TYR A 12 -5.68 -2.38 -7.93
C TYR A 12 -6.71 -1.32 -7.57
N LEU A 13 -7.66 -1.64 -6.69
CA LEU A 13 -8.70 -0.73 -6.24
C LEU A 13 -8.20 0.37 -5.29
N THR A 14 -6.90 0.41 -4.96
CA THR A 14 -6.30 1.48 -4.15
C THR A 14 -6.38 2.86 -4.80
N TYR A 15 -6.57 2.91 -6.11
CA TYR A 15 -6.73 4.14 -6.87
C TYR A 15 -8.22 4.51 -7.00
N ILE A 16 -8.70 5.43 -6.17
CA ILE A 16 -10.09 5.87 -6.12
C ILE A 16 -10.61 6.41 -7.48
N GLY A 17 -9.77 7.08 -8.25
CA GLY A 17 -10.12 7.62 -9.56
C GLY A 17 -10.44 6.56 -10.62
N GLY A 18 -10.11 5.29 -10.36
CA GLY A 18 -10.42 4.16 -11.23
C GLY A 18 -11.70 3.41 -10.86
N ILE A 19 -12.50 3.93 -9.92
CA ILE A 19 -13.66 3.23 -9.36
C ILE A 19 -14.92 4.03 -9.61
N ILE A 20 -15.94 3.38 -10.16
CA ILE A 20 -17.29 3.93 -10.30
C ILE A 20 -18.22 3.09 -9.41
N VAL A 21 -18.91 3.73 -8.49
CA VAL A 21 -19.81 3.07 -7.53
C VAL A 21 -21.18 3.76 -7.58
N ASN A 22 -22.24 2.97 -7.45
CA ASN A 22 -23.59 3.51 -7.30
C ASN A 22 -23.67 4.40 -6.05
N LYS A 23 -24.30 5.57 -6.16
CA LYS A 23 -24.39 6.57 -5.09
C LYS A 23 -25.04 6.01 -3.81
N ASP A 24 -26.16 5.29 -3.95
CA ASP A 24 -26.88 4.77 -2.78
C ASP A 24 -26.06 3.67 -2.09
N SER A 25 -25.41 2.81 -2.87
CA SER A 25 -24.46 1.83 -2.33
C SER A 25 -23.31 2.47 -1.60
N TRP A 26 -22.79 3.61 -2.09
CA TRP A 26 -21.76 4.37 -1.41
C TRP A 26 -22.26 4.92 -0.08
N VAL A 27 -23.38 5.66 -0.09
CA VAL A 27 -23.91 6.32 1.11
C VAL A 27 -24.27 5.30 2.21
N ASN A 28 -24.88 4.18 1.84
CA ASN A 28 -25.32 3.15 2.77
C ASN A 28 -24.17 2.34 3.40
N ASN A 29 -22.99 2.31 2.77
CA ASN A 29 -21.85 1.54 3.26
C ASN A 29 -20.69 2.42 3.76
N PHE A 30 -20.80 3.74 3.65
CA PHE A 30 -19.73 4.65 4.02
C PHE A 30 -19.60 4.77 5.54
N ASP A 31 -18.41 4.50 6.06
CA ASP A 31 -18.07 4.67 7.47
C ASP A 31 -17.25 5.95 7.67
N LYS A 32 -17.82 6.93 8.37
CA LYS A 32 -17.17 8.21 8.68
C LYS A 32 -15.86 8.03 9.48
N ASN A 33 -15.77 6.96 10.29
CA ASN A 33 -14.55 6.67 11.06
C ASN A 33 -13.35 6.26 10.19
N LYS A 34 -13.59 5.94 8.92
CA LYS A 34 -12.53 5.62 7.95
C LYS A 34 -12.01 6.86 7.18
N ILE A 35 -12.58 8.06 7.46
CA ILE A 35 -12.07 9.32 6.91
C ILE A 35 -10.63 9.53 7.40
N GLY A 36 -9.73 9.92 6.51
CA GLY A 36 -8.31 10.11 6.82
C GLY A 36 -7.44 8.87 6.65
N SER A 37 -8.03 7.67 6.48
CA SER A 37 -7.27 6.44 6.20
C SER A 37 -6.64 6.38 4.81
N TYR A 38 -6.99 7.29 3.92
CA TYR A 38 -6.70 7.31 2.47
C TYR A 38 -7.38 6.20 1.65
N PHE A 39 -8.00 5.20 2.29
CA PHE A 39 -8.60 4.02 1.66
C PHE A 39 -10.06 3.78 2.05
N ALA A 40 -10.76 4.82 2.53
CA ALA A 40 -12.18 4.71 2.91
C ALA A 40 -13.06 4.15 1.77
N HIS A 41 -12.70 4.42 0.52
CA HIS A 41 -13.38 3.88 -0.66
C HIS A 41 -13.27 2.35 -0.77
N LEU A 42 -12.17 1.75 -0.34
CA LEU A 42 -12.02 0.29 -0.33
C LEU A 42 -12.99 -0.37 0.66
N ASP A 43 -13.12 0.23 1.85
CA ASP A 43 -14.07 -0.25 2.86
C ASP A 43 -15.49 -0.27 2.30
N VAL A 44 -15.91 0.77 1.55
CA VAL A 44 -17.20 0.81 0.87
C VAL A 44 -17.31 -0.28 -0.21
N VAL A 45 -16.35 -0.36 -1.12
CA VAL A 45 -16.39 -1.30 -2.26
C VAL A 45 -16.49 -2.75 -1.76
N PHE A 46 -15.74 -3.11 -0.73
CA PHE A 46 -15.73 -4.47 -0.19
C PHE A 46 -16.89 -4.78 0.76
N LYS A 47 -17.62 -3.78 1.25
CA LYS A 47 -18.89 -3.95 1.99
C LYS A 47 -20.09 -4.13 1.08
N ILE A 48 -20.04 -3.65 -0.16
CA ILE A 48 -21.11 -3.83 -1.13
C ILE A 48 -21.34 -5.32 -1.34
N LYS A 49 -22.57 -5.78 -1.07
CA LYS A 49 -22.92 -7.19 -0.89
C LYS A 49 -22.68 -8.06 -2.14
N LYS A 50 -22.55 -9.38 -1.85
CA LYS A 50 -22.28 -10.52 -2.71
C LYS A 50 -23.03 -10.60 -4.06
N ASN A 51 -24.14 -9.93 -4.22
CA ASN A 51 -25.00 -10.04 -5.40
C ASN A 51 -24.80 -8.91 -6.42
N ASN A 52 -23.86 -8.01 -6.16
CA ASN A 52 -23.57 -6.93 -7.09
C ASN A 52 -22.52 -7.36 -8.10
N VAL A 53 -22.77 -7.02 -9.36
CA VAL A 53 -21.88 -7.29 -10.47
C VAL A 53 -20.82 -6.18 -10.51
N ALA A 54 -19.54 -6.57 -10.63
CA ALA A 54 -18.46 -5.64 -10.90
C ALA A 54 -18.08 -5.73 -12.38
N TYR A 55 -18.03 -4.58 -13.06
CA TYR A 55 -17.56 -4.48 -14.43
C TYR A 55 -16.12 -4.01 -14.45
N PHE A 56 -15.27 -4.72 -15.17
CA PHE A 56 -13.89 -4.35 -15.39
C PHE A 56 -13.70 -3.80 -16.80
N PHE A 57 -13.27 -2.54 -16.91
CA PHE A 57 -12.93 -1.94 -18.19
C PHE A 57 -11.49 -2.28 -18.58
N SER A 58 -11.32 -3.08 -19.63
CA SER A 58 -9.99 -3.52 -20.10
C SER A 58 -9.22 -2.44 -20.88
N ARG A 59 -9.89 -1.33 -21.24
CA ARG A 59 -9.28 -0.19 -21.95
C ARG A 59 -8.70 0.82 -20.95
N GLU A 60 -7.60 1.47 -21.33
CA GLU A 60 -7.05 2.60 -20.59
C GLU A 60 -8.02 3.78 -20.64
N CYS A 61 -8.80 3.97 -19.57
CA CYS A 61 -9.74 5.09 -19.45
C CYS A 61 -9.16 6.27 -18.67
N ILE A 62 -8.05 6.05 -17.94
CA ILE A 62 -7.48 7.05 -17.02
C ILE A 62 -5.97 7.06 -17.17
N LYS A 63 -5.39 8.26 -17.32
CA LYS A 63 -3.94 8.49 -17.27
C LYS A 63 -3.58 9.21 -15.97
N MET A 64 -2.66 8.64 -15.22
CA MET A 64 -2.18 9.23 -13.97
C MET A 64 -1.01 10.19 -14.24
N ARG A 65 -1.11 11.43 -13.74
CA ARG A 65 0.02 12.36 -13.77
C ARG A 65 1.03 11.95 -12.70
N LEU A 66 2.27 11.67 -13.10
CA LEU A 66 3.36 11.38 -12.19
C LEU A 66 3.97 12.66 -11.63
N GLY A 67 4.47 12.61 -10.39
CA GLY A 67 5.25 13.70 -9.79
C GLY A 67 4.46 14.74 -8.99
N SER A 68 3.11 14.74 -9.01
CA SER A 68 2.27 15.68 -8.25
C SER A 68 1.79 15.13 -6.90
N GLN A 69 2.34 14.04 -6.43
CA GLN A 69 1.84 13.33 -5.24
C GLN A 69 2.28 14.04 -3.95
N THR A 70 1.35 14.64 -3.25
CA THR A 70 1.57 15.34 -1.97
C THR A 70 1.72 14.39 -0.77
N TRP A 71 1.26 13.14 -0.89
CA TRP A 71 1.23 12.14 0.17
C TRP A 71 2.54 11.33 0.33
N THR A 72 3.58 11.59 -0.46
CA THR A 72 4.85 10.85 -0.43
C THR A 72 5.49 10.79 0.96
N ARG A 73 5.41 11.87 1.75
CA ARG A 73 5.94 11.93 3.11
C ARG A 73 5.21 10.99 4.09
N LYS A 74 3.93 10.68 3.82
CA LYS A 74 3.10 9.77 4.63
C LYS A 74 3.03 8.36 4.05
N SER A 75 3.75 8.09 2.96
CA SER A 75 3.61 6.82 2.23
C SER A 75 3.92 5.58 3.07
N PHE A 76 4.78 5.66 4.08
CA PHE A 76 5.00 4.54 4.99
C PHE A 76 3.74 4.22 5.80
N GLU A 77 3.14 5.22 6.43
CA GLU A 77 1.89 5.10 7.20
C GLU A 77 0.74 4.61 6.32
N ILE A 78 0.56 5.26 5.17
CA ILE A 78 -0.51 4.95 4.21
C ILE A 78 -0.45 3.48 3.78
N TRP A 79 0.70 2.99 3.31
CA TRP A 79 0.81 1.66 2.72
C TRP A 79 1.07 0.54 3.72
N ASN A 80 1.75 0.80 4.82
CA ASN A 80 2.11 -0.26 5.76
C ASN A 80 1.19 -0.33 6.99
N ILE A 81 0.43 0.73 7.27
CA ILE A 81 -0.50 0.75 8.39
C ILE A 81 -1.93 0.84 7.86
N ASN A 82 -2.33 1.99 7.28
CA ASN A 82 -3.72 2.25 6.93
C ASN A 82 -4.28 1.25 5.91
N PHE A 83 -3.53 0.94 4.85
CA PHE A 83 -3.97 -0.03 3.85
C PHE A 83 -4.10 -1.44 4.44
N ALA A 84 -3.13 -1.86 5.24
CA ALA A 84 -3.22 -3.15 5.90
C ALA A 84 -4.43 -3.22 6.85
N GLU A 85 -4.68 -2.18 7.63
CA GLU A 85 -5.83 -2.11 8.53
C GLU A 85 -7.16 -2.23 7.79
N ILE A 86 -7.37 -1.45 6.74
CA ILE A 86 -8.60 -1.51 5.95
C ILE A 86 -8.84 -2.94 5.42
N ILE A 87 -7.83 -3.57 4.84
CA ILE A 87 -7.98 -4.93 4.29
C ILE A 87 -8.23 -5.96 5.41
N TRP A 88 -7.53 -5.84 6.55
CA TRP A 88 -7.69 -6.80 7.63
C TRP A 88 -8.94 -6.60 8.48
N ASP A 89 -9.52 -5.41 8.50
CA ASP A 89 -10.80 -5.10 9.13
C ASP A 89 -12.02 -5.64 8.36
N LEU A 90 -11.86 -6.07 7.11
CA LEU A 90 -12.94 -6.64 6.30
C LEU A 90 -13.42 -7.99 6.89
N LYS A 91 -14.54 -7.97 7.63
CA LYS A 91 -15.05 -9.15 8.38
C LYS A 91 -15.45 -10.33 7.51
N ASN A 92 -15.96 -10.08 6.31
CA ASN A 92 -16.55 -11.09 5.43
C ASN A 92 -15.56 -11.77 4.48
N TYR A 93 -14.27 -11.55 4.67
CA TYR A 93 -13.20 -12.07 3.81
C TYR A 93 -12.23 -12.94 4.61
N ASN A 94 -11.80 -14.06 4.02
CA ASN A 94 -10.87 -14.97 4.67
C ASN A 94 -9.43 -14.42 4.69
N ASN A 95 -8.63 -14.94 5.60
CA ASN A 95 -7.24 -14.50 5.81
C ASN A 95 -6.35 -14.77 4.59
N PHE A 96 -6.63 -15.82 3.82
CA PHE A 96 -5.87 -16.15 2.62
C PHE A 96 -6.01 -15.07 1.55
N SER A 97 -7.24 -14.62 1.26
CA SER A 97 -7.50 -13.55 0.29
C SER A 97 -6.92 -12.21 0.74
N LYS A 98 -7.03 -11.87 2.03
CA LYS A 98 -6.41 -10.69 2.62
C LYS A 98 -4.89 -10.72 2.47
N ASN A 99 -4.26 -11.85 2.77
CA ASN A 99 -2.82 -12.04 2.66
C ASN A 99 -2.30 -11.93 1.22
N LYS A 100 -3.11 -12.31 0.23
CA LYS A 100 -2.76 -12.09 -1.19
C LYS A 100 -2.68 -10.60 -1.55
N VAL A 101 -3.51 -9.77 -0.93
CA VAL A 101 -3.49 -8.32 -1.13
C VAL A 101 -2.35 -7.67 -0.36
N ILE A 102 -2.30 -7.93 0.94
CA ILE A 102 -1.28 -7.38 1.84
C ILE A 102 -1.17 -8.24 3.10
N SER A 103 0.05 -8.48 3.58
CA SER A 103 0.25 -9.12 4.88
C SER A 103 -0.32 -8.25 6.01
N ARG A 104 -0.73 -8.87 7.13
CA ARG A 104 -1.30 -8.15 8.28
C ARG A 104 -0.33 -7.12 8.86
N TYR A 105 0.95 -7.42 8.82
CA TYR A 105 2.02 -6.55 9.34
C TYR A 105 3.12 -6.39 8.29
N PRO A 106 2.89 -5.56 7.23
CA PRO A 106 3.86 -5.41 6.13
C PRO A 106 5.21 -4.88 6.60
N PHE A 107 5.21 -4.10 7.70
CA PHE A 107 6.40 -3.55 8.33
C PHE A 107 7.25 -4.59 9.08
N HIS A 108 6.76 -5.81 9.31
CA HIS A 108 7.56 -6.92 9.85
C HIS A 108 8.48 -7.56 8.79
N SER A 109 8.34 -7.21 7.54
CA SER A 109 9.25 -7.67 6.49
C SER A 109 10.51 -6.81 6.43
N PRO A 110 11.70 -7.32 6.75
CA PRO A 110 12.96 -6.59 6.62
C PRO A 110 13.16 -6.02 5.21
N LYS A 111 12.76 -6.80 4.19
CA LYS A 111 12.81 -6.37 2.79
C LYS A 111 11.96 -5.12 2.53
N ASN A 112 10.74 -5.07 3.07
CA ASN A 112 9.86 -3.91 2.91
C ASN A 112 10.42 -2.69 3.66
N LEU A 113 11.03 -2.88 4.83
CA LEU A 113 11.67 -1.81 5.59
C LEU A 113 12.87 -1.23 4.85
N LEU A 114 13.75 -2.09 4.34
CA LEU A 114 14.92 -1.66 3.54
C LEU A 114 14.50 -0.93 2.27
N ALA A 115 13.49 -1.45 1.56
CA ALA A 115 12.91 -0.77 0.41
C ALA A 115 12.33 0.59 0.79
N SER A 116 11.57 0.67 1.88
CA SER A 116 10.99 1.92 2.38
C SER A 116 12.06 2.94 2.75
N ARG A 117 13.20 2.50 3.29
CA ARG A 117 14.34 3.37 3.55
C ARG A 117 15.02 3.85 2.27
N ALA A 118 15.23 2.96 1.31
CA ALA A 118 15.81 3.30 0.01
C ALA A 118 14.96 4.35 -0.73
N TYR A 119 13.64 4.23 -0.68
CA TYR A 119 12.70 5.22 -1.23
C TYR A 119 12.53 6.48 -0.37
N GLY A 120 13.18 6.58 0.80
CA GLY A 120 13.07 7.72 1.71
C GLY A 120 11.73 7.79 2.47
N ARG A 121 10.95 6.72 2.47
CA ARG A 121 9.66 6.61 3.17
C ARG A 121 9.82 6.42 4.67
N ILE A 122 10.99 5.95 5.13
CA ILE A 122 11.38 5.84 6.54
C ILE A 122 12.55 6.80 6.79
N ASN A 123 12.40 7.67 7.78
CA ASN A 123 13.40 8.56 8.31
C ASN A 123 13.12 8.79 9.80
N LEU A 124 13.95 9.54 10.50
CA LEU A 124 13.76 9.82 11.93
C LEU A 124 12.45 10.51 12.26
N ASP A 125 11.94 11.40 11.37
CA ASP A 125 10.66 12.06 11.59
C ASP A 125 9.49 11.08 11.51
N VAL A 126 9.48 10.21 10.52
CA VAL A 126 8.49 9.15 10.38
C VAL A 126 8.60 8.17 11.55
N TRP A 127 9.82 7.83 11.98
CA TRP A 127 10.01 6.97 13.13
C TRP A 127 9.39 7.58 14.39
N LYS A 128 9.71 8.84 14.72
CA LYS A 128 9.17 9.55 15.89
C LYS A 128 7.65 9.71 15.85
N LYS A 129 7.11 10.12 14.72
CA LYS A 129 5.69 10.50 14.60
C LYS A 129 4.75 9.32 14.41
N VAL A 130 5.21 8.25 13.77
CA VAL A 130 4.38 7.12 13.35
C VAL A 130 4.80 5.83 14.04
N ILE A 131 6.06 5.41 13.86
CA ILE A 131 6.50 4.08 14.30
C ILE A 131 6.60 3.99 15.83
N TYR A 132 7.22 4.98 16.46
CA TYR A 132 7.37 4.99 17.92
C TYR A 132 6.04 5.03 18.65
N LYS A 133 5.10 5.85 18.17
CA LYS A 133 3.77 6.02 18.78
C LYS A 133 2.81 4.85 18.52
N SER A 134 3.08 4.04 17.51
CA SER A 134 2.18 2.93 17.16
C SER A 134 2.25 1.83 18.21
N GLU A 135 1.12 1.50 18.83
CA GLU A 135 0.99 0.36 19.74
C GLU A 135 1.05 -0.99 19.01
N LYS A 136 0.76 -0.99 17.70
CA LYS A 136 0.72 -2.19 16.84
C LYS A 136 2.11 -2.69 16.45
N ILE A 137 3.15 -1.88 16.65
CA ILE A 137 4.53 -2.21 16.31
C ILE A 137 5.26 -2.63 17.58
N SER A 138 5.77 -3.87 17.60
CA SER A 138 6.51 -4.38 18.76
C SER A 138 7.80 -3.59 19.00
N LEU A 139 8.26 -3.59 20.27
CA LEU A 139 9.48 -2.89 20.67
C LEU A 139 10.70 -3.30 19.84
N PHE A 140 10.83 -4.59 19.54
CA PHE A 140 11.90 -5.11 18.67
C PHE A 140 11.91 -4.41 17.30
N PHE A 141 10.74 -4.31 16.64
CA PHE A 141 10.67 -3.63 15.35
C PHE A 141 10.83 -2.11 15.44
N LYS A 142 10.45 -1.49 16.56
CA LYS A 142 10.73 -0.07 16.82
C LYS A 142 12.23 0.18 16.86
N ILE A 143 12.98 -0.63 17.60
CA ILE A 143 14.44 -0.52 17.69
C ILE A 143 15.08 -0.80 16.33
N PHE A 144 14.68 -1.86 15.65
CA PHE A 144 15.21 -2.21 14.33
C PHE A 144 14.98 -1.12 13.29
N THR A 145 13.79 -0.53 13.25
CA THR A 145 13.47 0.58 12.34
C THR A 145 14.18 1.88 12.74
N LEU A 146 14.48 2.10 14.02
CA LEU A 146 15.32 3.21 14.46
C LEU A 146 16.73 3.09 13.88
N ILE A 147 17.35 1.92 14.02
CA ILE A 147 18.69 1.66 13.47
C ILE A 147 18.69 1.92 11.95
N ILE A 148 17.71 1.39 11.23
CA ILE A 148 17.57 1.64 9.79
C ILE A 148 17.40 3.14 9.48
N SER A 149 16.69 3.89 10.32
CA SER A 149 16.46 5.33 10.14
C SER A 149 17.73 6.16 10.34
N LEU A 150 18.66 5.70 11.16
CA LEU A 150 19.93 6.37 11.45
C LEU A 150 20.96 6.15 10.33
N ILE A 151 20.91 5.01 9.63
CA ILE A 151 21.86 4.73 8.55
C ILE A 151 21.58 5.67 7.35
N PRO A 152 22.60 6.27 6.73
CA PRO A 152 22.43 7.13 5.57
C PRO A 152 21.63 6.46 4.44
N ARG A 153 20.63 7.19 3.89
CA ARG A 153 19.77 6.68 2.80
C ARG A 153 20.57 6.22 1.58
N SER A 154 21.69 6.88 1.29
CA SER A 154 22.53 6.57 0.13
C SER A 154 22.97 5.10 0.07
N ILE A 155 23.29 4.51 1.24
CA ILE A 155 23.70 3.11 1.34
C ILE A 155 22.58 2.18 0.83
N PHE A 156 21.35 2.40 1.32
CA PHE A 156 20.20 1.60 0.91
C PHE A 156 19.76 1.88 -0.54
N LYS A 157 19.85 3.14 -0.98
CA LYS A 157 19.53 3.54 -2.34
C LYS A 157 20.39 2.81 -3.36
N ASN A 158 21.70 2.76 -3.16
CA ASN A 158 22.64 2.12 -4.05
C ASN A 158 22.44 0.59 -4.09
N SER A 159 22.32 -0.03 -2.93
CA SER A 159 22.08 -1.48 -2.83
C SER A 159 20.75 -1.88 -3.47
N TYR A 160 19.69 -1.11 -3.24
CA TYR A 160 18.38 -1.40 -3.81
C TYR A 160 18.32 -1.18 -5.32
N ARG A 161 19.03 -0.17 -5.84
CA ARG A 161 19.21 0.05 -7.29
C ARG A 161 19.84 -1.15 -7.97
N ILE A 162 20.88 -1.74 -7.37
CA ILE A 162 21.54 -2.95 -7.89
C ILE A 162 20.55 -4.12 -7.92
N ILE A 163 19.75 -4.32 -6.89
CA ILE A 163 18.73 -5.38 -6.82
C ILE A 163 17.68 -5.21 -7.93
N ILE A 164 17.18 -3.99 -8.12
CA ILE A 164 16.21 -3.69 -9.18
C ILE A 164 16.80 -3.98 -10.55
N LEU A 165 18.03 -3.54 -10.83
CA LEU A 165 18.69 -3.74 -12.11
C LEU A 165 18.97 -5.22 -12.39
N LYS A 166 19.36 -6.01 -11.37
CA LYS A 166 19.52 -7.46 -11.52
C LYS A 166 18.19 -8.16 -11.85
N ARG A 167 17.08 -7.75 -11.20
CA ARG A 167 15.75 -8.29 -11.52
C ARG A 167 15.31 -7.97 -12.94
N ARG A 168 15.65 -6.78 -13.45
CA ARG A 168 15.32 -6.34 -14.81
C ARG A 168 15.97 -7.26 -15.86
N LYS A 169 17.19 -7.76 -15.61
CA LYS A 169 17.85 -8.72 -16.51
C LYS A 169 17.18 -10.09 -16.56
N ASN A 170 16.48 -10.47 -15.50
CA ASN A 170 15.92 -11.83 -15.34
C ASN A 170 14.41 -11.92 -15.64
N HIS A 171 13.73 -10.79 -15.84
CA HIS A 171 12.29 -10.76 -16.10
C HIS A 171 11.97 -9.66 -17.11
N THR A 172 11.45 -10.06 -18.27
CA THR A 172 10.64 -9.21 -19.17
C THR A 172 9.30 -8.91 -18.48
N LEU A 173 9.31 -8.09 -17.44
CA LEU A 173 8.10 -7.83 -16.64
C LEU A 173 7.37 -6.59 -17.11
N LYS A 174 6.06 -6.75 -17.26
CA LYS A 174 5.00 -5.76 -17.52
C LYS A 174 4.92 -4.58 -16.55
N PHE A 175 5.90 -4.36 -15.68
CA PHE A 175 5.99 -3.21 -14.77
C PHE A 175 7.13 -2.32 -15.21
N SER A 176 6.84 -1.08 -15.61
CA SER A 176 7.85 -0.10 -16.02
C SER A 176 8.83 0.15 -14.86
N PRO A 177 10.10 -0.33 -14.96
CA PRO A 177 11.09 -0.10 -13.90
C PRO A 177 11.56 1.35 -13.82
N GLU A 178 11.23 2.15 -14.83
CA GLU A 178 11.52 3.59 -14.90
C GLU A 178 10.79 4.35 -13.81
N LEU A 179 9.57 3.94 -13.46
CA LEU A 179 8.81 4.46 -12.34
C LEU A 179 9.48 4.22 -10.99
N ALA A 180 10.06 3.04 -10.79
CA ALA A 180 10.76 2.71 -9.55
C ALA A 180 12.10 3.46 -9.45
N LEU A 181 12.80 3.68 -10.58
CA LEU A 181 14.07 4.42 -10.61
C LEU A 181 13.86 5.93 -10.48
N ALA A 182 12.79 6.51 -11.05
CA ALA A 182 12.45 7.93 -10.90
C ALA A 182 12.15 8.33 -9.45
N GLN A 183 11.66 7.41 -8.62
CA GLN A 183 11.43 7.64 -7.19
C GLN A 183 12.71 7.54 -6.33
N LEU A 184 13.82 7.05 -6.89
CA LEU A 184 15.10 6.93 -6.20
C LEU A 184 16.02 8.14 -6.41
N ASN A 185 15.74 8.97 -7.41
CA ASN A 185 16.43 10.25 -7.62
C ASN A 185 15.84 11.33 -6.75
#